data_16de670e16e971b6f58ec19bc71145ad
#
_entry.id   16de670e16e971b6f58ec19bc71145ad
#
_cell.length_a   1.000
_cell.length_b   1.000
_cell.length_c   1.000
_cell.angle_alpha   90.00
_cell.angle_beta   90.00
_cell.angle_gamma   90.00
#
_symmetry.space_group_name_H-M   'P 1'
#
loop_
_entity.id
_entity.type
_entity.pdbx_description
1 polymer ?
#
loop_
_entity_poly.entity_id
_entity_poly.type
_entity_poly.pdbx_seq_one_letter_code
_entity_poly.pdbx_strand_id
1 'polypeptide(L)'
;VLWTPEEPKLYVVNLSSETDKVSDEIGFRTIRTEGTKILLNDEEIFCRGISIHEETPYYSGRAYSRDHARTLLSWAKELGCNFVRLAHYPHNEEMVREAERMGFLVWSEIPVYWTIHWENKDTYQNAEQQLCDMIARDKNRCNVIIWSIANETPLSEPRLAFLTKLANKVRSLDNVRLVGAAMEKEEVRPGVMTVNDPLGELLDIISFNEYVGWYDGDSEKCDRVNWVFDARKPVFISELGGGALYGRHGSRKERFTEEYQEDLYIRHVNMLKRIPGLAGTTPWILKDFRSPRRHVPEIQDDFNRKGLVSDKGQKKKAFFVLQKWYRELEESYK
;
A
#
# COMPACT_ATOMS: atom_id res chain seq x y z
N VAL A 1 9.34 -25.28 -7.66
CA VAL A 1 8.08 -24.51 -7.73
C VAL A 1 8.40 -23.06 -7.38
N LEU A 2 7.96 -22.11 -8.19
CA LEU A 2 8.07 -20.68 -7.89
C LEU A 2 7.02 -20.28 -6.85
N TRP A 3 7.33 -19.26 -6.07
CA TRP A 3 6.41 -18.71 -5.09
C TRP A 3 5.34 -17.85 -5.78
N THR A 4 4.07 -18.06 -5.43
CA THR A 4 2.94 -17.20 -5.81
C THR A 4 2.02 -16.96 -4.60
N PRO A 5 1.11 -15.97 -4.66
CA PRO A 5 0.10 -15.78 -3.61
C PRO A 5 -0.82 -16.99 -3.37
N GLU A 6 -1.08 -17.76 -4.41
CA GLU A 6 -1.93 -18.97 -4.38
C GLU A 6 -1.16 -20.19 -3.88
N GLU A 7 0.13 -20.29 -4.22
CA GLU A 7 1.05 -21.33 -3.77
C GLU A 7 2.34 -20.71 -3.18
N PRO A 8 2.31 -20.26 -1.92
CA PRO A 8 3.44 -19.56 -1.29
C PRO A 8 4.55 -20.54 -0.88
N LYS A 9 5.14 -21.19 -1.88
CA LYS A 9 6.17 -22.22 -1.67
C LYS A 9 7.46 -21.62 -1.14
N LEU A 10 7.87 -22.06 0.05
CA LEU A 10 9.15 -21.74 0.67
C LEU A 10 10.03 -22.99 0.76
N TYR A 11 11.33 -22.78 0.67
CA TYR A 11 12.36 -23.79 0.78
C TYR A 11 13.23 -23.52 1.99
N VAL A 12 13.47 -24.54 2.80
CA VAL A 12 14.37 -24.44 3.94
C VAL A 12 15.81 -24.39 3.41
N VAL A 13 16.52 -23.34 3.75
CA VAL A 13 17.96 -23.17 3.44
C VAL A 13 18.74 -23.23 4.73
N ASN A 14 19.66 -24.20 4.80
CA ASN A 14 20.56 -24.37 5.92
C ASN A 14 21.97 -23.94 5.50
N LEU A 15 22.50 -22.97 6.20
CA LEU A 15 23.90 -22.54 6.07
C LEU A 15 24.66 -22.98 7.31
N SER A 16 25.80 -23.60 7.12
CA SER A 16 26.66 -24.02 8.23
C SER A 16 28.12 -23.67 7.97
N SER A 17 28.76 -23.23 9.02
CA SER A 17 30.20 -23.08 9.12
C SER A 17 30.76 -24.08 10.14
N GLU A 18 32.04 -23.99 10.46
CA GLU A 18 32.68 -24.82 11.51
C GLU A 18 32.11 -24.55 12.91
N THR A 19 31.60 -23.34 13.15
CA THR A 19 31.19 -22.84 14.47
C THR A 19 29.73 -22.41 14.58
N ASP A 20 29.00 -22.28 13.45
CA ASP A 20 27.63 -21.74 13.45
C ASP A 20 26.74 -22.44 12.42
N LYS A 21 25.43 -22.42 12.69
CA LYS A 21 24.39 -22.90 11.78
C LYS A 21 23.21 -21.94 11.78
N VAL A 22 22.79 -21.51 10.59
CA VAL A 22 21.62 -20.68 10.38
C VAL A 22 20.66 -21.40 9.43
N SER A 23 19.37 -21.38 9.76
CA SER A 23 18.32 -21.90 8.91
C SER A 23 17.31 -20.79 8.62
N ASP A 24 16.92 -20.65 7.36
CA ASP A 24 15.87 -19.71 6.94
C ASP A 24 14.98 -20.36 5.89
N GLU A 25 13.76 -19.83 5.74
CA GLU A 25 12.82 -20.19 4.68
C GLU A 25 12.84 -19.10 3.62
N ILE A 26 13.07 -19.46 2.36
CA ILE A 26 13.08 -18.52 1.24
C ILE A 26 12.24 -19.03 0.07
N GLY A 27 11.61 -18.12 -0.65
CA GLY A 27 10.90 -18.38 -1.90
C GLY A 27 11.68 -17.85 -3.10
N PHE A 28 11.30 -18.32 -4.29
CA PHE A 28 11.87 -17.87 -5.57
C PHE A 28 10.75 -17.40 -6.48
N ARG A 29 10.92 -16.25 -7.09
CA ARG A 29 10.00 -15.67 -8.07
C ARG A 29 10.73 -14.70 -9.00
N THR A 30 10.12 -14.36 -10.13
CA THR A 30 10.48 -13.21 -10.95
C THR A 30 9.42 -12.10 -10.79
N ILE A 31 9.84 -10.84 -10.92
CA ILE A 31 8.94 -9.69 -10.93
C ILE A 31 9.45 -8.67 -11.94
N ARG A 32 8.57 -8.15 -12.78
CA ARG A 32 8.89 -7.10 -13.75
C ARG A 32 7.64 -6.36 -14.18
N THR A 33 7.81 -5.26 -14.85
CA THR A 33 6.73 -4.55 -15.55
C THR A 33 6.87 -4.71 -17.05
N GLU A 34 5.72 -4.75 -17.75
CA GLU A 34 5.67 -4.76 -19.20
C GLU A 34 4.49 -3.90 -19.68
N GLY A 35 4.80 -2.73 -20.22
CA GLY A 35 3.77 -1.73 -20.50
C GLY A 35 3.04 -1.34 -19.22
N THR A 36 1.74 -1.52 -19.19
CA THR A 36 0.90 -1.21 -18.03
C THR A 36 0.69 -2.38 -17.06
N LYS A 37 1.41 -3.49 -17.26
CA LYS A 37 1.23 -4.73 -16.50
C LYS A 37 2.33 -4.93 -15.47
N ILE A 38 1.98 -5.54 -14.35
CA ILE A 38 2.93 -6.15 -13.40
C ILE A 38 2.91 -7.65 -13.65
N LEU A 39 4.08 -8.24 -13.87
CA LEU A 39 4.23 -9.67 -14.13
C LEU A 39 4.96 -10.35 -12.98
N LEU A 40 4.33 -11.35 -12.38
CA LEU A 40 4.91 -12.26 -11.41
C LEU A 40 5.12 -13.62 -12.08
N ASN A 41 6.35 -14.12 -12.15
CA ASN A 41 6.68 -15.36 -12.84
C ASN A 41 6.20 -15.38 -14.30
N ASP A 42 6.29 -14.22 -14.96
CA ASP A 42 5.85 -13.95 -16.34
C ASP A 42 4.32 -13.94 -16.55
N GLU A 43 3.52 -14.14 -15.51
CA GLU A 43 2.06 -14.04 -15.56
C GLU A 43 1.58 -12.67 -15.04
N GLU A 44 0.58 -12.10 -15.72
CA GLU A 44 -0.01 -10.82 -15.30
C GLU A 44 -0.77 -10.96 -13.99
N ILE A 45 -0.49 -10.05 -13.06
CA ILE A 45 -1.20 -10.00 -11.78
C ILE A 45 -1.86 -8.66 -11.55
N PHE A 46 -3.00 -8.67 -10.87
CA PHE A 46 -3.58 -7.48 -10.25
C PHE A 46 -3.28 -7.49 -8.75
N CYS A 47 -2.65 -6.43 -8.23
CA CYS A 47 -2.38 -6.28 -6.81
C CYS A 47 -3.66 -5.86 -6.06
N ARG A 48 -4.45 -6.84 -5.60
CA ARG A 48 -5.62 -6.63 -4.74
C ARG A 48 -5.13 -6.37 -3.32
N GLY A 49 -4.90 -5.12 -2.97
CA GLY A 49 -4.19 -4.78 -1.75
C GLY A 49 -5.00 -4.04 -0.70
N ILE A 50 -4.36 -3.86 0.43
CA ILE A 50 -4.81 -2.99 1.52
C ILE A 50 -3.60 -2.40 2.23
N SER A 51 -3.67 -1.13 2.65
CA SER A 51 -2.66 -0.53 3.52
C SER A 51 -2.81 -1.03 4.95
N ILE A 52 -1.69 -1.28 5.62
CA ILE A 52 -1.63 -1.69 7.03
C ILE A 52 -0.71 -0.75 7.80
N HIS A 53 -1.18 -0.22 8.93
CA HIS A 53 -0.35 0.41 9.94
C HIS A 53 0.14 -0.65 10.94
N GLU A 54 1.37 -0.54 11.42
CA GLU A 54 1.94 -1.50 12.37
C GLU A 54 1.37 -1.30 13.79
N GLU A 55 0.07 -1.51 13.94
CA GLU A 55 -0.63 -1.43 15.21
C GLU A 55 -1.26 -2.77 15.56
N THR A 56 -1.27 -3.12 16.86
CA THR A 56 -1.82 -4.40 17.32
C THR A 56 -3.30 -4.56 16.94
N PRO A 57 -3.79 -5.79 16.75
CA PRO A 57 -5.16 -6.01 16.31
C PRO A 57 -6.25 -5.46 17.25
N TYR A 58 -6.08 -5.59 18.57
CA TYR A 58 -7.17 -5.39 19.53
C TYR A 58 -6.89 -4.40 20.64
N TYR A 59 -5.67 -3.88 20.77
CA TYR A 59 -5.27 -2.91 21.80
C TYR A 59 -4.27 -1.90 21.22
N SER A 60 -3.91 -0.89 21.99
CA SER A 60 -2.92 0.09 21.57
C SER A 60 -1.50 -0.44 21.69
N GLY A 61 -0.66 -0.13 20.70
CA GLY A 61 0.74 -0.50 20.67
C GLY A 61 1.17 -1.02 19.31
N ARG A 62 2.48 -1.22 19.13
CA ARG A 62 3.02 -1.74 17.87
C ARG A 62 2.80 -3.24 17.73
N ALA A 63 2.47 -3.68 16.53
CA ALA A 63 2.41 -5.09 16.18
C ALA A 63 3.84 -5.62 15.98
N TYR A 64 4.35 -6.37 16.94
CA TYR A 64 5.73 -6.83 16.98
C TYR A 64 5.86 -8.37 16.95
N SER A 65 4.77 -9.08 16.94
CA SER A 65 4.78 -10.55 17.00
C SER A 65 4.15 -11.18 15.77
N ARG A 66 4.51 -12.43 15.53
CA ARG A 66 3.91 -13.25 14.48
C ARG A 66 2.40 -13.36 14.61
N ASP A 67 1.86 -13.47 15.84
CA ASP A 67 0.41 -13.60 16.07
C ASP A 67 -0.32 -12.30 15.72
N HIS A 68 0.27 -11.13 16.02
CA HIS A 68 -0.27 -9.84 15.60
C HIS A 68 -0.28 -9.73 14.07
N ALA A 69 0.83 -10.08 13.42
CA ALA A 69 0.94 -10.09 11.97
C ALA A 69 -0.11 -11.02 11.34
N ARG A 70 -0.21 -12.27 11.84
CA ARG A 70 -1.15 -13.26 11.36
C ARG A 70 -2.60 -12.79 11.47
N THR A 71 -2.96 -12.13 12.57
CA THR A 71 -4.32 -11.63 12.77
C THR A 71 -4.66 -10.54 11.74
N LEU A 72 -3.78 -9.55 11.56
CA LEU A 72 -3.99 -8.50 10.57
C LEU A 72 -4.04 -9.04 9.15
N LEU A 73 -3.12 -9.93 8.80
CA LEU A 73 -3.07 -10.57 7.49
C LEU A 73 -4.27 -11.49 7.25
N SER A 74 -4.81 -12.15 8.29
CA SER A 74 -6.03 -12.95 8.16
C SER A 74 -7.24 -12.08 7.78
N TRP A 75 -7.36 -10.87 8.33
CA TRP A 75 -8.41 -9.93 7.91
C TRP A 75 -8.19 -9.45 6.46
N ALA A 76 -6.95 -9.21 6.06
CA ALA A 76 -6.62 -8.89 4.67
C ALA A 76 -6.94 -10.07 3.73
N LYS A 77 -6.65 -11.30 4.14
CA LYS A 77 -6.98 -12.52 3.35
C LYS A 77 -8.50 -12.67 3.20
N GLU A 78 -9.25 -12.47 4.29
CA GLU A 78 -10.71 -12.50 4.25
C GLU A 78 -11.28 -11.40 3.34
N LEU A 79 -10.65 -10.22 3.28
CA LEU A 79 -11.00 -9.15 2.34
C LEU A 79 -10.78 -9.55 0.87
N GLY A 80 -10.01 -10.60 0.60
CA GLY A 80 -9.66 -11.05 -0.76
C GLY A 80 -8.33 -10.49 -1.27
N CYS A 81 -7.48 -9.96 -0.39
CA CYS A 81 -6.18 -9.41 -0.77
C CYS A 81 -5.17 -10.52 -1.10
N ASN A 82 -4.33 -10.22 -2.10
CA ASN A 82 -3.07 -10.90 -2.39
C ASN A 82 -1.85 -9.99 -2.16
N PHE A 83 -2.09 -8.75 -1.73
CA PHE A 83 -1.08 -7.70 -1.62
C PHE A 83 -1.31 -6.84 -0.37
N VAL A 84 -0.24 -6.38 0.28
CA VAL A 84 -0.31 -5.42 1.39
C VAL A 84 0.72 -4.31 1.21
N ARG A 85 0.32 -3.07 1.49
CA ARG A 85 1.23 -1.94 1.65
C ARG A 85 1.49 -1.71 3.12
N LEU A 86 2.73 -1.90 3.54
CA LEU A 86 3.17 -1.71 4.92
C LEU A 86 3.58 -0.24 5.12
N ALA A 87 2.60 0.59 5.48
CA ALA A 87 2.74 2.05 5.52
C ALA A 87 3.07 2.54 6.94
N HIS A 88 3.77 3.66 7.10
CA HIS A 88 4.61 4.43 6.15
C HIS A 88 6.08 4.29 6.55
N TYR A 89 6.50 3.16 7.04
CA TYR A 89 7.82 2.85 7.59
C TYR A 89 8.07 1.34 7.53
N PRO A 90 9.31 0.88 7.62
CA PRO A 90 9.59 -0.55 7.69
C PRO A 90 8.88 -1.20 8.88
N HIS A 91 7.97 -2.11 8.62
CA HIS A 91 7.28 -2.88 9.67
C HIS A 91 8.21 -3.91 10.30
N ASN A 92 7.80 -4.47 11.44
CA ASN A 92 8.49 -5.56 12.10
C ASN A 92 8.74 -6.73 11.13
N GLU A 93 9.89 -7.39 11.25
CA GLU A 93 10.28 -8.50 10.37
C GLU A 93 9.24 -9.64 10.36
N GLU A 94 8.60 -9.93 11.50
CA GLU A 94 7.56 -10.96 11.57
C GLU A 94 6.37 -10.67 10.65
N MET A 95 6.03 -9.39 10.41
CA MET A 95 4.98 -9.02 9.45
C MET A 95 5.37 -9.43 8.03
N VAL A 96 6.59 -9.14 7.60
CA VAL A 96 7.05 -9.47 6.25
C VAL A 96 7.16 -10.98 6.05
N ARG A 97 7.71 -11.69 7.05
CA ARG A 97 7.84 -13.14 7.03
C ARG A 97 6.50 -13.86 7.05
N GLU A 98 5.56 -13.39 7.86
CA GLU A 98 4.23 -14.01 7.92
C GLU A 98 3.41 -13.71 6.66
N ALA A 99 3.55 -12.51 6.08
CA ALA A 99 2.98 -12.17 4.78
C ALA A 99 3.52 -13.11 3.68
N GLU A 100 4.82 -13.44 3.69
CA GLU A 100 5.43 -14.40 2.77
C GLU A 100 4.83 -15.79 2.88
N ARG A 101 4.65 -16.30 4.12
CA ARG A 101 4.05 -17.61 4.38
C ARG A 101 2.56 -17.67 4.01
N MET A 102 1.85 -16.57 4.16
CA MET A 102 0.42 -16.46 3.89
C MET A 102 0.06 -16.11 2.44
N GLY A 103 1.06 -15.93 1.57
CA GLY A 103 0.85 -15.62 0.16
C GLY A 103 0.44 -14.17 -0.09
N PHE A 104 1.11 -13.20 0.58
CA PHE A 104 0.93 -11.79 0.31
C PHE A 104 2.18 -11.19 -0.33
N LEU A 105 1.99 -10.55 -1.46
CA LEU A 105 2.96 -9.60 -2.02
C LEU A 105 3.02 -8.34 -1.15
N VAL A 106 4.18 -7.71 -1.07
CA VAL A 106 4.44 -6.60 -0.16
C VAL A 106 5.03 -5.39 -0.89
N TRP A 107 4.47 -4.23 -0.59
CA TRP A 107 5.06 -2.92 -0.77
C TRP A 107 5.63 -2.49 0.58
N SER A 108 6.95 -2.33 0.66
CA SER A 108 7.66 -1.85 1.84
C SER A 108 8.21 -0.45 1.59
N GLU A 109 8.12 0.45 2.59
CA GLU A 109 8.50 1.85 2.41
C GLU A 109 9.25 2.43 3.61
N ILE A 110 10.00 3.51 3.35
CA ILE A 110 10.65 4.33 4.37
C ILE A 110 9.83 5.57 4.69
N PRO A 111 9.96 6.16 5.91
CA PRO A 111 9.09 7.25 6.36
C PRO A 111 9.47 8.63 5.77
N VAL A 112 9.64 8.69 4.46
CA VAL A 112 9.82 9.95 3.71
C VAL A 112 8.44 10.38 3.21
N TYR A 113 7.74 11.19 3.99
CA TYR A 113 6.40 11.64 3.62
C TYR A 113 6.18 13.12 3.93
N TRP A 114 5.29 13.75 3.15
CA TRP A 114 4.97 15.17 3.21
C TRP A 114 6.20 16.04 3.00
N THR A 115 6.42 17.03 3.87
CA THR A 115 7.56 17.93 3.78
C THR A 115 8.62 17.58 4.81
N ILE A 116 9.86 17.38 4.34
CA ILE A 116 11.04 17.18 5.17
C ILE A 116 12.13 18.20 4.78
N HIS A 117 13.26 18.21 5.46
CA HIS A 117 14.39 19.08 5.14
C HIS A 117 15.20 18.53 3.95
N TRP A 118 14.73 18.76 2.73
CA TRP A 118 15.28 18.18 1.48
C TRP A 118 16.76 18.48 1.23
N GLU A 119 17.24 19.64 1.66
CA GLU A 119 18.64 20.07 1.45
C GLU A 119 19.56 19.72 2.63
N ASN A 120 19.00 19.20 3.71
CA ASN A 120 19.78 18.83 4.90
C ASN A 120 20.46 17.47 4.70
N LYS A 121 21.79 17.47 4.85
CA LYS A 121 22.62 16.27 4.66
C LYS A 121 22.29 15.14 5.65
N ASP A 122 22.04 15.49 6.90
CA ASP A 122 21.76 14.49 7.94
C ASP A 122 20.38 13.85 7.72
N THR A 123 19.40 14.63 7.24
CA THR A 123 18.08 14.10 6.82
C THR A 123 18.24 13.08 5.69
N TYR A 124 19.07 13.41 4.68
CA TYR A 124 19.34 12.47 3.60
C TYR A 124 20.03 11.19 4.09
N GLN A 125 21.07 11.33 4.91
CA GLN A 125 21.82 10.19 5.44
C GLN A 125 20.92 9.27 6.29
N ASN A 126 20.02 9.84 7.10
CA ASN A 126 19.05 9.08 7.87
C ASN A 126 18.08 8.31 6.95
N ALA A 127 17.52 8.96 5.93
CA ALA A 127 16.62 8.30 4.98
C ALA A 127 17.35 7.19 4.21
N GLU A 128 18.57 7.45 3.72
CA GLU A 128 19.39 6.46 3.04
C GLU A 128 19.72 5.26 3.94
N GLN A 129 20.08 5.51 5.21
CA GLN A 129 20.38 4.44 6.16
C GLN A 129 19.15 3.56 6.41
N GLN A 130 17.97 4.14 6.66
CA GLN A 130 16.74 3.38 6.83
C GLN A 130 16.42 2.54 5.59
N LEU A 131 16.62 3.09 4.40
CA LEU A 131 16.44 2.37 3.14
C LEU A 131 17.41 1.19 3.02
N CYS A 132 18.68 1.39 3.32
CA CYS A 132 19.70 0.35 3.29
C CYS A 132 19.36 -0.78 4.28
N ASP A 133 18.97 -0.44 5.50
CA ASP A 133 18.64 -1.41 6.55
C ASP A 133 17.40 -2.22 6.17
N MET A 134 16.36 -1.56 5.64
CA MET A 134 15.15 -2.22 5.15
C MET A 134 15.47 -3.22 4.04
N ILE A 135 16.22 -2.80 3.02
CA ILE A 135 16.60 -3.66 1.90
C ILE A 135 17.51 -4.80 2.37
N ALA A 136 18.52 -4.52 3.21
CA ALA A 136 19.43 -5.53 3.72
C ALA A 136 18.71 -6.63 4.50
N ARG A 137 17.71 -6.25 5.31
CA ARG A 137 16.88 -7.18 6.08
C ARG A 137 15.98 -8.04 5.18
N ASP A 138 15.30 -7.42 4.22
CA ASP A 138 14.17 -8.03 3.54
C ASP A 138 14.44 -8.46 2.08
N LYS A 139 15.64 -8.22 1.53
CA LYS A 139 15.96 -8.58 0.14
C LYS A 139 15.88 -10.08 -0.17
N ASN A 140 15.93 -10.93 0.85
CA ASN A 140 15.75 -12.38 0.69
C ASN A 140 14.30 -12.83 0.87
N ARG A 141 13.36 -11.89 1.10
CA ARG A 141 11.93 -12.19 1.16
C ARG A 141 11.35 -12.09 -0.24
N CYS A 142 10.89 -13.19 -0.81
CA CYS A 142 10.38 -13.23 -2.18
C CYS A 142 9.09 -12.43 -2.37
N ASN A 143 8.31 -12.27 -1.31
CA ASN A 143 7.04 -11.55 -1.33
C ASN A 143 7.20 -10.02 -1.44
N VAL A 144 8.31 -9.43 -1.02
CA VAL A 144 8.56 -8.01 -1.24
C VAL A 144 8.80 -7.78 -2.72
N ILE A 145 7.95 -6.97 -3.37
CA ILE A 145 8.04 -6.68 -4.80
C ILE A 145 8.24 -5.20 -5.11
N ILE A 146 7.94 -4.30 -4.17
CA ILE A 146 8.09 -2.86 -4.33
C ILE A 146 8.87 -2.29 -3.14
N TRP A 147 9.96 -1.58 -3.44
CA TRP A 147 10.62 -0.65 -2.52
C TRP A 147 10.12 0.75 -2.77
N SER A 148 9.52 1.39 -1.78
CA SER A 148 8.97 2.73 -1.89
C SER A 148 9.81 3.75 -1.12
N ILE A 149 10.07 4.87 -1.78
CA ILE A 149 11.01 5.90 -1.31
C ILE A 149 10.33 7.18 -0.83
N ALA A 150 9.03 7.35 -1.08
CA ALA A 150 8.31 8.57 -0.69
C ALA A 150 6.79 8.37 -0.65
N ASN A 151 6.11 9.22 0.13
CA ASN A 151 4.66 9.35 0.17
C ASN A 151 4.22 10.81 0.26
N GLU A 152 3.38 11.28 -0.68
CA GLU A 152 2.75 12.61 -0.68
C GLU A 152 3.76 13.75 -0.43
N THR A 153 4.80 13.78 -1.23
CA THR A 153 5.86 14.79 -1.11
C THR A 153 5.66 15.89 -2.14
N PRO A 154 5.43 17.16 -1.71
CA PRO A 154 5.18 18.28 -2.61
C PRO A 154 6.32 18.53 -3.60
N LEU A 155 5.97 18.86 -4.84
CA LEU A 155 6.94 19.07 -5.92
C LEU A 155 7.91 20.21 -5.62
N SER A 156 9.21 19.94 -5.74
CA SER A 156 10.28 20.92 -5.72
C SER A 156 11.58 20.33 -6.29
N GLU A 157 12.49 21.17 -6.76
CA GLU A 157 13.79 20.70 -7.25
C GLU A 157 14.63 20.00 -6.16
N PRO A 158 14.75 20.54 -4.92
CA PRO A 158 15.47 19.84 -3.86
C PRO A 158 14.88 18.47 -3.51
N ARG A 159 13.52 18.35 -3.50
CA ARG A 159 12.83 17.08 -3.30
C ARG A 159 13.16 16.08 -4.41
N LEU A 160 13.12 16.52 -5.67
CA LEU A 160 13.42 15.65 -6.80
C LEU A 160 14.87 15.16 -6.75
N ALA A 161 15.84 16.05 -6.45
CA ALA A 161 17.24 15.68 -6.29
C ALA A 161 17.46 14.67 -5.14
N PHE A 162 16.77 14.86 -4.02
CA PHE A 162 16.82 13.95 -2.87
C PHE A 162 16.28 12.56 -3.22
N LEU A 163 15.09 12.50 -3.83
CA LEU A 163 14.42 11.24 -4.18
C LEU A 163 15.12 10.51 -5.34
N THR A 164 15.74 11.24 -6.28
CA THR A 164 16.60 10.66 -7.31
C THR A 164 17.76 9.89 -6.71
N LYS A 165 18.42 10.44 -5.69
CA LYS A 165 19.51 9.76 -5.00
C LYS A 165 19.01 8.48 -4.29
N LEU A 166 17.84 8.52 -3.65
CA LEU A 166 17.26 7.34 -3.01
C LEU A 166 16.88 6.27 -4.04
N ALA A 167 16.25 6.65 -5.16
CA ALA A 167 15.92 5.70 -6.23
C ALA A 167 17.18 5.00 -6.79
N ASN A 168 18.24 5.77 -7.04
CA ASN A 168 19.53 5.21 -7.47
C ASN A 168 20.16 4.31 -6.40
N LYS A 169 19.99 4.65 -5.12
CA LYS A 169 20.46 3.79 -4.01
C LYS A 169 19.72 2.45 -4.02
N VAL A 170 18.38 2.45 -4.17
CA VAL A 170 17.64 1.19 -4.31
C VAL A 170 18.21 0.34 -5.45
N ARG A 171 18.36 0.92 -6.65
CA ARG A 171 18.88 0.22 -7.83
C ARG A 171 20.28 -0.38 -7.60
N SER A 172 21.12 0.29 -6.80
CA SER A 172 22.47 -0.18 -6.48
C SER A 172 22.47 -1.37 -5.49
N LEU A 173 21.43 -1.51 -4.67
CA LEU A 173 21.31 -2.55 -3.64
C LEU A 173 20.45 -3.74 -4.11
N ASP A 174 19.47 -3.45 -4.95
CA ASP A 174 18.51 -4.41 -5.48
C ASP A 174 18.02 -3.92 -6.87
N ASN A 175 18.42 -4.62 -7.91
CA ASN A 175 18.04 -4.34 -9.30
C ASN A 175 16.91 -5.25 -9.81
N VAL A 176 16.30 -6.03 -8.94
CA VAL A 176 15.25 -7.00 -9.29
C VAL A 176 13.86 -6.47 -8.95
N ARG A 177 13.70 -5.84 -7.78
CA ARG A 177 12.40 -5.35 -7.32
C ARG A 177 12.06 -4.01 -7.93
N LEU A 178 10.75 -3.74 -7.98
CA LEU A 178 10.23 -2.47 -8.47
C LEU A 178 10.52 -1.34 -7.49
N VAL A 179 10.74 -0.15 -8.01
CA VAL A 179 10.88 1.08 -7.22
C VAL A 179 9.61 1.90 -7.41
N GLY A 180 9.00 2.31 -6.30
CA GLY A 180 7.77 3.10 -6.27
C GLY A 180 7.83 4.29 -5.31
N ALA A 181 6.82 5.14 -5.40
CA ALA A 181 6.51 6.21 -4.45
C ALA A 181 5.04 6.58 -4.61
N ALA A 182 4.35 6.91 -3.53
CA ALA A 182 3.04 7.53 -3.63
C ALA A 182 3.21 9.01 -3.98
N MET A 183 2.99 9.36 -5.24
CA MET A 183 3.16 10.70 -5.78
C MET A 183 1.92 11.57 -5.56
N GLU A 184 2.04 12.87 -5.81
CA GLU A 184 0.92 13.80 -5.83
C GLU A 184 0.19 13.72 -7.17
N LYS A 185 -1.13 13.85 -7.11
CA LYS A 185 -2.00 13.99 -8.28
C LYS A 185 -2.33 15.46 -8.52
N GLU A 186 -2.70 15.82 -9.74
CA GLU A 186 -3.20 17.15 -10.06
C GLU A 186 -4.45 17.08 -10.95
N GLU A 187 -5.29 18.09 -10.86
CA GLU A 187 -6.42 18.32 -11.76
C GLU A 187 -5.98 19.27 -12.89
N VAL A 188 -5.71 18.72 -14.09
CA VAL A 188 -5.21 19.49 -15.24
C VAL A 188 -6.30 20.30 -15.97
N ARG A 189 -7.55 19.91 -15.79
CA ARG A 189 -8.76 20.62 -16.22
C ARG A 189 -9.96 20.04 -15.45
N PRO A 190 -11.09 20.78 -15.34
CA PRO A 190 -12.22 20.33 -14.55
C PRO A 190 -12.62 18.87 -14.81
N GLY A 191 -12.57 18.05 -13.78
CA GLY A 191 -12.88 16.62 -13.82
C GLY A 191 -11.85 15.72 -14.50
N VAL A 192 -10.64 16.23 -14.85
CA VAL A 192 -9.58 15.41 -15.45
C VAL A 192 -8.33 15.45 -14.58
N MET A 193 -8.00 14.31 -14.05
CA MET A 193 -6.89 14.07 -13.11
C MET A 193 -5.73 13.37 -13.80
N THR A 194 -4.52 13.66 -13.35
CA THR A 194 -3.29 13.00 -13.78
C THR A 194 -2.24 13.00 -12.65
N VAL A 195 -1.12 12.35 -12.90
CA VAL A 195 0.12 12.47 -12.13
C VAL A 195 1.19 13.03 -13.08
N ASN A 196 1.64 14.25 -12.80
CA ASN A 196 2.64 14.95 -13.59
C ASN A 196 3.88 15.24 -12.72
N ASP A 197 4.40 14.20 -12.10
CA ASP A 197 5.58 14.26 -11.24
C ASP A 197 6.81 13.74 -12.00
N PRO A 198 7.88 14.58 -12.19
CA PRO A 198 9.11 14.13 -12.84
C PRO A 198 9.76 12.91 -12.20
N LEU A 199 9.47 12.63 -10.92
CA LEU A 199 9.92 11.41 -10.25
C LEU A 199 9.40 10.15 -10.95
N GLY A 200 8.21 10.22 -11.57
CA GLY A 200 7.60 9.10 -12.31
C GLY A 200 8.49 8.51 -13.39
N GLU A 201 9.39 9.29 -13.99
CA GLU A 201 10.35 8.81 -14.99
C GLU A 201 11.36 7.82 -14.40
N LEU A 202 11.69 7.96 -13.11
CA LEU A 202 12.67 7.15 -12.39
C LEU A 202 12.07 5.90 -11.74
N LEU A 203 10.74 5.84 -11.61
CA LEU A 203 10.01 4.77 -10.96
C LEU A 203 9.51 3.71 -11.98
N ASP A 204 9.24 2.50 -11.51
CA ASP A 204 8.73 1.42 -12.35
C ASP A 204 7.21 1.43 -12.48
N ILE A 205 6.51 2.11 -11.57
CA ILE A 205 5.06 2.24 -11.51
C ILE A 205 4.68 3.71 -11.30
N ILE A 206 3.52 4.10 -11.83
CA ILE A 206 2.88 5.39 -11.53
C ILE A 206 1.91 5.18 -10.39
N SER A 207 2.29 5.58 -9.19
CA SER A 207 1.45 5.37 -8.00
C SER A 207 1.18 6.68 -7.26
N PHE A 208 -0.03 6.82 -6.74
CA PHE A 208 -0.49 8.04 -6.08
C PHE A 208 -1.64 7.76 -5.10
N ASN A 209 -1.81 8.70 -4.16
CA ASN A 209 -2.94 8.71 -3.26
C ASN A 209 -4.09 9.51 -3.87
N GLU A 210 -5.32 8.97 -3.75
CA GLU A 210 -6.50 9.65 -4.21
C GLU A 210 -7.60 9.57 -3.14
N TYR A 211 -8.24 10.70 -2.87
CA TYR A 211 -9.29 10.80 -1.86
C TYR A 211 -10.50 11.59 -2.37
N VAL A 212 -10.86 11.39 -3.66
CA VAL A 212 -12.09 11.93 -4.23
C VAL A 212 -13.28 11.44 -3.41
N GLY A 213 -14.15 12.37 -3.05
CA GLY A 213 -15.29 12.09 -2.17
C GLY A 213 -14.98 12.13 -0.67
N TRP A 214 -13.71 12.31 -0.28
CA TRP A 214 -13.35 12.47 1.14
C TRP A 214 -12.63 13.79 1.42
N TYR A 215 -11.45 14.03 0.86
CA TYR A 215 -10.74 15.30 0.95
C TYR A 215 -10.99 16.18 -0.27
N ASP A 216 -11.41 15.60 -1.36
CA ASP A 216 -11.64 16.25 -2.64
C ASP A 216 -13.09 16.06 -3.09
N GLY A 217 -13.95 17.02 -2.73
CA GLY A 217 -15.37 17.04 -3.09
C GLY A 217 -16.25 16.06 -2.30
N ASP A 218 -17.40 15.78 -2.89
CA ASP A 218 -18.39 14.80 -2.42
C ASP A 218 -18.21 13.43 -3.11
N SER A 219 -18.88 12.38 -2.61
CA SER A 219 -18.75 11.02 -3.16
C SER A 219 -19.22 10.94 -4.62
N GLU A 220 -20.17 11.79 -5.06
CA GLU A 220 -20.65 11.86 -6.42
C GLU A 220 -19.58 12.37 -7.42
N LYS A 221 -18.51 13.04 -6.94
CA LYS A 221 -17.38 13.43 -7.79
C LYS A 221 -16.70 12.22 -8.43
N CYS A 222 -16.66 11.08 -7.74
CA CYS A 222 -16.08 9.82 -8.28
C CYS A 222 -16.72 9.40 -9.61
N ASP A 223 -18.01 9.69 -9.81
CA ASP A 223 -18.73 9.29 -11.03
C ASP A 223 -18.31 10.11 -12.25
N ARG A 224 -17.76 11.31 -12.03
CA ARG A 224 -17.46 12.32 -13.06
C ARG A 224 -15.96 12.49 -13.34
N VAL A 225 -15.10 12.02 -12.43
CA VAL A 225 -13.64 12.14 -12.60
C VAL A 225 -13.15 11.18 -13.67
N ASN A 226 -12.32 11.71 -14.57
CA ASN A 226 -11.58 10.95 -15.56
C ASN A 226 -10.09 11.02 -15.27
N TRP A 227 -9.42 9.89 -15.41
CA TRP A 227 -7.99 9.77 -15.20
C TRP A 227 -7.28 9.62 -16.54
N VAL A 228 -6.21 10.39 -16.73
CA VAL A 228 -5.39 10.37 -17.94
C VAL A 228 -3.93 10.21 -17.56
N PHE A 229 -3.28 9.21 -18.10
CA PHE A 229 -1.86 8.94 -17.90
C PHE A 229 -1.17 8.73 -19.25
N ASP A 230 0.12 9.07 -19.34
CA ASP A 230 0.98 8.58 -20.42
C ASP A 230 1.32 7.10 -20.10
N ALA A 231 0.43 6.21 -20.56
CA ALA A 231 0.32 4.84 -20.09
C ALA A 231 1.40 3.91 -20.64
N ARG A 232 2.67 4.13 -20.26
CA ARG A 232 3.78 3.20 -20.53
C ARG A 232 4.21 2.42 -19.30
N LYS A 233 3.59 2.68 -18.14
CA LYS A 233 3.89 2.04 -16.85
C LYS A 233 2.59 1.61 -16.16
N PRO A 234 2.63 0.59 -15.29
CA PRO A 234 1.48 0.23 -14.46
C PRO A 234 1.03 1.39 -13.60
N VAL A 235 -0.28 1.60 -13.49
CA VAL A 235 -0.88 2.58 -12.59
C VAL A 235 -1.30 1.90 -11.29
N PHE A 236 -1.04 2.54 -10.17
CA PHE A 236 -1.32 2.00 -8.84
C PHE A 236 -1.93 3.06 -7.91
N ILE A 237 -3.10 2.77 -7.35
CA ILE A 237 -3.68 3.65 -6.33
C ILE A 237 -3.20 3.21 -4.95
N SER A 238 -2.25 3.95 -4.40
CA SER A 238 -1.61 3.63 -3.12
C SER A 238 -2.45 3.95 -1.89
N GLU A 239 -3.41 4.89 -2.02
CA GLU A 239 -4.41 5.15 -0.98
C GLU A 239 -5.71 5.66 -1.61
N LEU A 240 -6.83 5.28 -1.03
CA LEU A 240 -8.17 5.82 -1.26
C LEU A 240 -9.05 5.49 -0.05
N GLY A 241 -10.21 6.13 0.06
CA GLY A 241 -11.22 5.79 1.06
C GLY A 241 -11.72 6.98 1.87
N GLY A 242 -12.56 6.69 2.85
CA GLY A 242 -13.14 7.66 3.78
C GLY A 242 -13.43 7.03 5.13
N GLY A 243 -13.67 7.86 6.15
CA GLY A 243 -13.86 7.39 7.52
C GLY A 243 -15.32 7.02 7.84
N ALA A 244 -15.49 5.99 8.67
CA ALA A 244 -16.73 5.68 9.37
C ALA A 244 -16.44 5.19 10.78
N LEU A 245 -17.27 5.53 11.73
CA LEU A 245 -17.29 4.91 13.05
C LEU A 245 -18.17 3.66 12.98
N TYR A 246 -17.62 2.51 13.38
CA TYR A 246 -18.39 1.27 13.43
C TYR A 246 -19.65 1.42 14.29
N GLY A 247 -20.80 0.99 13.78
CA GLY A 247 -22.11 1.11 14.43
C GLY A 247 -22.76 2.48 14.32
N ARG A 248 -22.11 3.49 13.72
CA ARG A 248 -22.73 4.75 13.40
C ARG A 248 -23.48 4.67 12.07
N HIS A 249 -24.81 4.78 12.13
CA HIS A 249 -25.69 4.68 10.98
C HIS A 249 -26.36 6.01 10.66
N GLY A 250 -26.67 6.24 9.38
CA GLY A 250 -27.33 7.47 8.92
C GLY A 250 -27.46 7.54 7.40
N SER A 251 -27.59 8.74 6.89
CA SER A 251 -27.68 8.98 5.46
C SER A 251 -26.35 8.69 4.74
N ARG A 252 -26.43 8.24 3.47
CA ARG A 252 -25.25 8.09 2.59
C ARG A 252 -24.48 9.40 2.34
N LYS A 253 -25.06 10.56 2.71
CA LYS A 253 -24.40 11.87 2.64
C LYS A 253 -23.83 12.33 3.97
N GLU A 254 -24.09 11.60 5.05
CA GLU A 254 -23.60 11.94 6.37
C GLU A 254 -22.25 11.29 6.62
N ARG A 255 -21.21 12.11 6.65
CA ARG A 255 -19.83 11.64 6.90
C ARG A 255 -19.72 10.88 8.22
N PHE A 256 -18.81 9.93 8.26
CA PHE A 256 -18.52 9.04 9.36
C PHE A 256 -19.62 8.01 9.69
N THR A 257 -20.70 7.92 8.90
CA THR A 257 -21.62 6.78 8.94
C THR A 257 -21.07 5.61 8.12
N GLU A 258 -21.45 4.39 8.45
CA GLU A 258 -21.09 3.23 7.65
C GLU A 258 -21.71 3.28 6.25
N GLU A 259 -22.91 3.87 6.12
CA GLU A 259 -23.58 4.07 4.83
C GLU A 259 -22.84 5.06 3.92
N TYR A 260 -22.24 6.11 4.47
CA TYR A 260 -21.39 7.02 3.71
C TYR A 260 -20.13 6.30 3.20
N GLN A 261 -19.45 5.57 4.06
CA GLN A 261 -18.24 4.83 3.69
C GLN A 261 -18.55 3.76 2.65
N GLU A 262 -19.64 3.02 2.81
CA GLU A 262 -20.13 2.03 1.86
C GLU A 262 -20.38 2.63 0.47
N ASP A 263 -21.17 3.73 0.40
CA ASP A 263 -21.48 4.43 -0.86
C ASP A 263 -20.20 4.94 -1.54
N LEU A 264 -19.29 5.53 -0.75
CA LEU A 264 -18.00 6.01 -1.25
C LEU A 264 -17.19 4.86 -1.86
N TYR A 265 -17.10 3.70 -1.20
CA TYR A 265 -16.37 2.55 -1.73
C TYR A 265 -17.03 1.95 -2.98
N ILE A 266 -18.36 1.94 -3.07
CA ILE A 266 -19.09 1.55 -4.30
C ILE A 266 -18.66 2.46 -5.46
N ARG A 267 -18.64 3.79 -5.25
CA ARG A 267 -18.25 4.76 -6.27
C ARG A 267 -16.77 4.68 -6.60
N HIS A 268 -15.89 4.49 -5.60
CA HIS A 268 -14.46 4.26 -5.83
C HIS A 268 -14.23 3.03 -6.72
N VAL A 269 -14.86 1.89 -6.43
CA VAL A 269 -14.75 0.69 -7.29
C VAL A 269 -15.16 0.99 -8.73
N ASN A 270 -16.28 1.72 -8.92
CA ASN A 270 -16.72 2.11 -10.26
C ASN A 270 -15.76 3.08 -10.94
N MET A 271 -15.13 3.99 -10.20
CA MET A 271 -14.10 4.90 -10.71
C MET A 271 -12.83 4.12 -11.09
N LEU A 272 -12.36 3.23 -10.21
CA LEU A 272 -11.16 2.42 -10.41
C LEU A 272 -11.25 1.55 -11.68
N LYS A 273 -12.41 0.96 -11.97
CA LYS A 273 -12.68 0.19 -13.20
C LYS A 273 -12.51 1.02 -14.49
N ARG A 274 -12.47 2.34 -14.41
CA ARG A 274 -12.28 3.26 -15.56
C ARG A 274 -10.85 3.77 -15.68
N ILE A 275 -9.95 3.47 -14.73
CA ILE A 275 -8.56 3.95 -14.75
C ILE A 275 -7.74 3.14 -15.75
N PRO A 276 -7.18 3.77 -16.80
CA PRO A 276 -6.36 3.06 -17.77
C PRO A 276 -5.08 2.49 -17.14
N GLY A 277 -4.76 1.24 -17.40
CA GLY A 277 -3.53 0.60 -16.92
C GLY A 277 -3.46 0.37 -15.41
N LEU A 278 -4.61 0.39 -14.72
CA LEU A 278 -4.64 0.09 -13.28
C LEU A 278 -4.20 -1.35 -13.04
N ALA A 279 -3.09 -1.51 -12.32
CA ALA A 279 -2.49 -2.81 -11.99
C ALA A 279 -2.61 -3.17 -10.51
N GLY A 280 -3.08 -2.25 -9.67
CA GLY A 280 -3.28 -2.52 -8.26
C GLY A 280 -3.80 -1.33 -7.44
N THR A 281 -4.23 -1.64 -6.23
CA THR A 281 -4.69 -0.64 -5.27
C THR A 281 -4.48 -1.10 -3.83
N THR A 282 -4.22 -0.15 -2.93
CA THR A 282 -4.10 -0.40 -1.49
C THR A 282 -4.90 0.65 -0.70
N PRO A 283 -6.23 0.51 -0.63
CA PRO A 283 -7.08 1.42 0.12
C PRO A 283 -6.55 1.72 1.54
N TRP A 284 -6.78 2.91 2.00
CA TRP A 284 -6.44 3.38 3.33
C TRP A 284 -7.66 3.26 4.24
N ILE A 285 -7.77 2.27 5.10
CA ILE A 285 -6.74 1.36 5.61
C ILE A 285 -7.45 0.09 6.12
N LEU A 286 -6.72 -1.00 6.41
CA LEU A 286 -7.31 -2.23 6.92
C LEU A 286 -8.08 -2.01 8.23
N LYS A 287 -7.44 -1.40 9.24
CA LYS A 287 -7.97 -1.22 10.58
C LYS A 287 -7.91 0.24 11.03
N ASP A 288 -8.91 0.69 11.79
CA ASP A 288 -8.82 1.96 12.53
C ASP A 288 -7.59 1.96 13.44
N PHE A 289 -6.82 3.05 13.44
CA PHE A 289 -5.58 3.15 14.19
C PHE A 289 -5.47 4.46 14.99
N ARG A 290 -4.66 4.45 16.02
CA ARG A 290 -4.39 5.62 16.86
C ARG A 290 -3.78 6.74 16.05
N SER A 291 -4.41 7.90 16.11
CA SER A 291 -3.98 9.11 15.41
C SER A 291 -4.34 10.34 16.25
N PRO A 292 -3.45 10.79 17.15
CA PRO A 292 -3.73 11.87 18.09
C PRO A 292 -4.08 13.22 17.48
N ARG A 293 -3.99 13.35 16.15
CA ARG A 293 -4.40 14.54 15.39
C ARG A 293 -5.87 14.48 14.93
N ARG A 294 -6.62 13.44 15.28
CA ARG A 294 -8.01 13.21 14.85
C ARG A 294 -8.96 13.42 16.01
N HIS A 295 -9.53 14.62 16.09
CA HIS A 295 -10.21 15.13 17.29
C HIS A 295 -11.72 15.36 17.15
N VAL A 296 -12.39 14.83 16.11
CA VAL A 296 -13.85 14.95 16.05
C VAL A 296 -14.46 14.19 17.24
N PRO A 297 -15.05 14.90 18.25
CA PRO A 297 -15.55 14.26 19.46
C PRO A 297 -16.60 13.19 19.16
N GLU A 298 -16.63 12.15 19.99
CA GLU A 298 -17.59 11.02 19.90
C GLU A 298 -17.50 10.20 18.60
N ILE A 299 -16.64 10.59 17.65
CA ILE A 299 -16.47 9.91 16.37
C ILE A 299 -15.03 9.41 16.21
N GLN A 300 -14.08 10.34 16.25
CA GLN A 300 -12.69 10.00 16.02
C GLN A 300 -11.97 9.62 17.32
N ASP A 301 -12.08 10.42 18.37
CA ASP A 301 -11.49 10.15 19.70
C ASP A 301 -10.04 9.66 19.61
N ASP A 302 -9.21 10.44 18.89
CA ASP A 302 -7.80 10.12 18.60
C ASP A 302 -7.58 8.88 17.71
N PHE A 303 -8.57 8.48 16.93
CA PHE A 303 -8.42 7.42 15.91
C PHE A 303 -8.61 7.96 14.49
N ASN A 304 -7.81 7.47 13.55
CA ASN A 304 -8.16 7.53 12.15
C ASN A 304 -9.21 6.44 11.86
N ARG A 305 -10.41 6.86 11.51
CA ARG A 305 -11.57 5.99 11.30
C ARG A 305 -11.74 5.52 9.85
N LYS A 306 -10.67 5.59 9.04
CA LYS A 306 -10.73 5.08 7.65
C LYS A 306 -10.58 3.56 7.54
N GLY A 307 -10.34 2.85 8.63
CA GLY A 307 -10.30 1.39 8.65
C GLY A 307 -11.57 0.77 8.06
N LEU A 308 -11.41 -0.31 7.32
CA LEU A 308 -12.51 -1.20 6.94
C LEU A 308 -12.90 -2.12 8.10
N VAL A 309 -11.98 -2.28 9.04
CA VAL A 309 -12.17 -2.97 10.32
C VAL A 309 -12.01 -1.93 11.43
N SER A 310 -12.86 -1.97 12.45
CA SER A 310 -12.78 -1.07 13.59
C SER A 310 -11.54 -1.35 14.46
N ASP A 311 -11.24 -0.45 15.40
CA ASP A 311 -10.19 -0.64 16.41
C ASP A 311 -10.41 -1.88 17.30
N LYS A 312 -11.63 -2.44 17.29
CA LYS A 312 -12.01 -3.66 18.04
C LYS A 312 -12.19 -4.91 17.17
N GLY A 313 -11.86 -4.84 15.88
CA GLY A 313 -11.91 -5.98 14.98
C GLY A 313 -13.26 -6.21 14.28
N GLN A 314 -14.24 -5.29 14.40
CA GLN A 314 -15.52 -5.43 13.69
C GLN A 314 -15.39 -4.89 12.25
N LYS A 315 -15.93 -5.63 11.29
CA LYS A 315 -15.95 -5.25 9.87
C LYS A 315 -17.05 -4.25 9.60
N LYS A 316 -16.71 -3.15 8.93
CA LYS A 316 -17.66 -2.13 8.49
C LYS A 316 -18.28 -2.52 7.15
N LYS A 317 -19.38 -1.89 6.76
CA LYS A 317 -20.08 -2.18 5.48
C LYS A 317 -19.19 -2.10 4.26
N ALA A 318 -18.30 -1.11 4.19
CA ALA A 318 -17.37 -0.94 3.09
C ALA A 318 -16.37 -2.10 2.92
N PHE A 319 -16.09 -2.87 3.98
CA PHE A 319 -15.29 -4.10 3.89
C PHE A 319 -15.90 -5.07 2.87
N PHE A 320 -17.19 -5.29 2.93
CA PHE A 320 -17.89 -6.24 2.05
C PHE A 320 -18.02 -5.73 0.60
N VAL A 321 -18.04 -4.42 0.40
CA VAL A 321 -17.99 -3.82 -0.96
C VAL A 321 -16.66 -4.14 -1.63
N LEU A 322 -15.55 -3.88 -0.93
CA LEU A 322 -14.22 -4.14 -1.46
C LEU A 322 -13.97 -5.64 -1.63
N GLN A 323 -14.40 -6.47 -0.66
CA GLN A 323 -14.31 -7.92 -0.73
C GLN A 323 -14.98 -8.48 -1.98
N LYS A 324 -16.18 -8.00 -2.31
CA LYS A 324 -16.90 -8.42 -3.51
C LYS A 324 -16.10 -8.12 -4.77
N TRP A 325 -15.60 -6.90 -4.89
CA TRP A 325 -14.80 -6.51 -6.06
C TRP A 325 -13.49 -7.31 -6.17
N TYR A 326 -12.82 -7.58 -5.07
CA TYR A 326 -11.59 -8.36 -5.08
C TYR A 326 -11.82 -9.82 -5.49
N ARG A 327 -12.96 -10.41 -5.14
CA ARG A 327 -13.35 -11.72 -5.65
C ARG A 327 -13.63 -11.71 -7.16
N GLU A 328 -14.30 -10.67 -7.66
CA GLU A 328 -14.52 -10.49 -9.11
C GLU A 328 -13.17 -10.39 -9.87
N LEU A 329 -12.22 -9.65 -9.32
CA LEU A 329 -10.87 -9.55 -9.89
C LEU A 329 -10.11 -10.88 -9.81
N GLU A 330 -10.18 -11.60 -8.69
CA GLU A 330 -9.54 -12.90 -8.55
C GLU A 330 -10.00 -13.89 -9.63
N GLU A 331 -11.28 -13.90 -9.94
CA GLU A 331 -11.86 -14.75 -10.99
C GLU A 331 -11.40 -14.34 -12.40
N SER A 332 -11.14 -13.05 -12.63
CA SER A 332 -10.74 -12.53 -13.95
C SER A 332 -9.26 -12.70 -14.27
N TYR A 333 -8.42 -13.00 -13.28
CA TYR A 333 -6.97 -13.23 -13.42
C TYR A 333 -6.57 -14.70 -13.25
N LYS A 334 -7.54 -15.62 -13.19
CA LYS A 334 -7.35 -17.07 -13.25
C LYS A 334 -7.38 -17.55 -14.71
#